data_1d3768f212a540df1fb8ed31123f2566
#
_entry.id   1d3768f212a540df1fb8ed31123f2566
#
_cell.length_a   1.000
_cell.length_b   1.000
_cell.length_c   1.000
_cell.angle_alpha   90.00
_cell.angle_beta   90.00
_cell.angle_gamma   90.00
#
_symmetry.space_group_name_H-M   'P 1'
#
loop_
_entity.id
_entity.type
_entity.pdbx_description
1 polymer ?
#
loop_
_entity_poly.entity_id
_entity_poly.type
_entity_poly.pdbx_seq_one_letter_code
_entity_poly.pdbx_strand_id
1 'polypeptide(L)'
;MGDSITIIGAGPAGLCCALWLVEAGHRVTVLEKQTGLPEDMRASTFHPATLDLLDGSGVTKTLLGQGTRVRRWQYLRHGHDERIVFDLAAIADSTGHPYRLQVEQFRLTSAIVQRLRDHPGFRLLRGARLAGLEGGRDTVRYRYEQHGESIEDQAQWLIAADGGRSTVRKILGLSFEGSVFPRTSITLVLDHRFQDDAPGLLGVNYVWTDDGHYSLMRVRDLWRFSFSPEDEENPVEAQDAKAAQARLQAVFPRDRPYRIAQLNHYTLHQRCLERFRLGRILFCGDSAHLNSPAGGMGMNSGIHDAACLVEHLLPVLAGKAGEGHLDRYDRRRRTIALDEVQRLSARNYRRHRETDPERRSVIWADLAATAADRERHRDFLLDSSMLRSRQREREID
;
A
#
# COMPACT_ATOMS: atom_id res chain seq x y z
N MET A 1 14.21 32.41 -6.47
CA MET A 1 12.86 31.79 -6.42
C MET A 1 13.10 30.32 -6.11
N GLY A 2 12.50 29.79 -5.03
CA GLY A 2 12.74 28.38 -4.67
C GLY A 2 12.15 27.43 -5.72
N ASP A 3 12.79 26.28 -5.88
CA ASP A 3 12.44 25.25 -6.84
C ASP A 3 10.97 24.88 -6.72
N SER A 4 10.26 24.86 -7.85
CA SER A 4 8.86 24.45 -7.89
C SER A 4 8.76 22.95 -8.19
N ILE A 5 8.08 22.23 -7.32
CA ILE A 5 7.86 20.79 -7.45
C ILE A 5 6.37 20.58 -7.63
N THR A 6 6.01 19.83 -8.67
CA THR A 6 4.62 19.44 -8.91
C THR A 6 4.47 17.93 -8.72
N ILE A 7 3.45 17.54 -7.94
CA ILE A 7 3.11 16.15 -7.67
C ILE A 7 1.76 15.84 -8.31
N ILE A 8 1.68 14.78 -9.10
CA ILE A 8 0.44 14.33 -9.70
C ILE A 8 -0.12 13.19 -8.86
N GLY A 9 -1.24 13.46 -8.18
CA GLY A 9 -1.96 12.53 -7.30
C GLY A 9 -1.77 12.81 -5.82
N ALA A 10 -2.88 12.97 -5.09
CA ALA A 10 -2.97 13.16 -3.64
C ALA A 10 -3.20 11.83 -2.88
N GLY A 11 -2.68 10.72 -3.40
CA GLY A 11 -2.63 9.44 -2.70
C GLY A 11 -1.53 9.42 -1.61
N PRO A 12 -1.42 8.29 -0.85
CA PRO A 12 -0.44 8.17 0.22
C PRO A 12 0.99 8.52 -0.18
N ALA A 13 1.50 7.98 -1.31
CA ALA A 13 2.87 8.26 -1.76
C ALA A 13 3.06 9.74 -2.14
N GLY A 14 2.13 10.31 -2.91
CA GLY A 14 2.23 11.72 -3.33
C GLY A 14 2.17 12.69 -2.15
N LEU A 15 1.26 12.46 -1.20
CA LEU A 15 1.16 13.32 -0.03
C LEU A 15 2.32 13.13 0.96
N CYS A 16 2.93 11.95 1.06
CA CYS A 16 4.16 11.77 1.82
C CYS A 16 5.33 12.52 1.17
N CYS A 17 5.47 12.49 -0.17
CA CYS A 17 6.44 13.35 -0.87
C CYS A 17 6.19 14.83 -0.55
N ALA A 18 4.93 15.29 -0.66
CA ALA A 18 4.56 16.68 -0.36
C ALA A 18 4.92 17.06 1.07
N LEU A 19 4.58 16.22 2.05
CA LEU A 19 4.86 16.43 3.46
C LEU A 19 6.36 16.69 3.71
N TRP A 20 7.20 15.75 3.30
CA TRP A 20 8.63 15.83 3.58
C TRP A 20 9.35 16.93 2.78
N LEU A 21 8.91 17.22 1.55
CA LEU A 21 9.46 18.34 0.76
C LEU A 21 9.06 19.70 1.34
N VAL A 22 7.82 19.84 1.78
CA VAL A 22 7.35 21.09 2.43
C VAL A 22 8.02 21.31 3.78
N GLU A 23 8.16 20.25 4.60
CA GLU A 23 8.90 20.30 5.86
C GLU A 23 10.40 20.64 5.66
N ALA A 24 10.96 20.28 4.49
CA ALA A 24 12.32 20.69 4.09
C ALA A 24 12.39 22.11 3.49
N GLY A 25 11.30 22.87 3.46
CA GLY A 25 11.25 24.27 3.02
C GLY A 25 10.98 24.48 1.52
N HIS A 26 10.63 23.44 0.77
CA HIS A 26 10.34 23.57 -0.66
C HIS A 26 8.87 23.89 -0.93
N ARG A 27 8.61 24.53 -2.09
CA ARG A 27 7.25 24.79 -2.55
C ARG A 27 6.72 23.63 -3.40
N VAL A 28 5.58 23.10 -3.00
CA VAL A 28 4.98 21.93 -3.62
C VAL A 28 3.53 22.21 -4.04
N THR A 29 3.23 21.94 -5.30
CA THR A 29 1.86 21.93 -5.82
C THR A 29 1.45 20.47 -6.06
N VAL A 30 0.31 20.06 -5.49
CA VAL A 30 -0.25 18.72 -5.71
C VAL A 30 -1.49 18.86 -6.58
N LEU A 31 -1.55 18.16 -7.72
CA LEU A 31 -2.72 18.03 -8.57
C LEU A 31 -3.47 16.74 -8.22
N GLU A 32 -4.74 16.87 -7.85
CA GLU A 32 -5.64 15.74 -7.61
C GLU A 32 -6.88 15.85 -8.52
N LYS A 33 -7.12 14.81 -9.31
CA LYS A 33 -8.25 14.77 -10.25
C LYS A 33 -9.63 14.70 -9.59
N GLN A 34 -9.68 14.16 -8.37
CA GLN A 34 -10.91 14.10 -7.58
C GLN A 34 -11.17 15.44 -6.91
N THR A 35 -12.45 15.79 -6.72
CA THR A 35 -12.86 17.00 -6.00
C THR A 35 -12.71 16.87 -4.49
N GLY A 36 -12.65 15.63 -3.96
CA GLY A 36 -12.39 15.29 -2.58
C GLY A 36 -11.32 14.20 -2.45
N LEU A 37 -10.77 14.00 -1.26
CA LEU A 37 -9.94 12.83 -0.98
C LEU A 37 -10.84 11.61 -0.84
N PRO A 38 -10.55 10.48 -1.52
CA PRO A 38 -11.35 9.29 -1.42
C PRO A 38 -11.34 8.73 0.01
N GLU A 39 -12.51 8.46 0.56
CA GLU A 39 -12.70 7.82 1.88
C GLU A 39 -12.95 6.31 1.72
N ASP A 40 -12.20 5.67 0.85
CA ASP A 40 -12.32 4.24 0.65
C ASP A 40 -11.41 3.43 1.58
N MET A 41 -11.76 2.16 1.77
CA MET A 41 -11.04 1.24 2.65
C MET A 41 -10.10 0.31 1.89
N ARG A 42 -9.51 0.75 0.78
CA ARG A 42 -8.63 -0.08 -0.07
C ARG A 42 -7.43 -0.65 0.69
N ALA A 43 -6.69 0.17 1.38
CA ALA A 43 -5.58 -0.25 2.23
C ALA A 43 -5.81 0.20 3.67
N SER A 44 -5.41 -0.65 4.62
CA SER A 44 -5.62 -0.35 6.04
C SER A 44 -4.51 -0.90 6.95
N THR A 45 -3.46 -1.48 6.41
CA THR A 45 -2.35 -2.04 7.20
C THR A 45 -1.11 -1.18 7.01
N PHE A 46 -0.64 -0.57 8.10
CA PHE A 46 0.68 0.07 8.16
C PHE A 46 1.65 -0.87 8.86
N HIS A 47 2.76 -1.14 8.21
CA HIS A 47 3.83 -1.98 8.74
C HIS A 47 4.78 -1.18 9.64
N PRO A 48 5.51 -1.86 10.55
CA PRO A 48 6.50 -1.24 11.44
C PRO A 48 7.43 -0.26 10.74
N ALA A 49 8.09 -0.68 9.68
CA ALA A 49 9.03 0.17 8.94
C ALA A 49 8.39 1.45 8.35
N THR A 50 7.11 1.40 7.99
CA THR A 50 6.37 2.56 7.49
C THR A 50 6.01 3.53 8.61
N LEU A 51 5.64 3.01 9.78
CA LEU A 51 5.36 3.83 10.97
C LEU A 51 6.62 4.55 11.43
N ASP A 52 7.78 3.88 11.42
CA ASP A 52 9.08 4.49 11.73
C ASP A 52 9.42 5.65 10.78
N LEU A 53 9.13 5.52 9.48
CA LEU A 53 9.33 6.59 8.49
C LEU A 53 8.44 7.82 8.72
N LEU A 54 7.20 7.59 9.13
CA LEU A 54 6.22 8.66 9.36
C LEU A 54 6.37 9.33 10.74
N ASP A 55 7.15 8.74 11.64
CA ASP A 55 7.23 9.18 13.04
C ASP A 55 7.80 10.60 13.19
N GLY A 56 8.87 10.89 12.46
CA GLY A 56 9.53 12.21 12.49
C GLY A 56 8.63 13.39 12.11
N SER A 57 7.59 13.15 11.29
CA SER A 57 6.61 14.17 10.91
C SER A 57 5.45 14.32 11.90
N GLY A 58 5.37 13.49 12.95
CA GLY A 58 4.25 13.46 13.89
C GLY A 58 2.96 12.84 13.35
N VAL A 59 2.92 12.42 12.08
CA VAL A 59 1.75 11.79 11.45
C VAL A 59 1.46 10.43 12.08
N THR A 60 2.48 9.66 12.44
CA THR A 60 2.32 8.38 13.17
C THR A 60 1.49 8.56 14.44
N LYS A 61 1.75 9.58 15.23
CA LYS A 61 0.99 9.87 16.47
C LYS A 61 -0.50 10.07 16.18
N THR A 62 -0.83 10.79 15.12
CA THR A 62 -2.22 11.01 14.68
C THR A 62 -2.88 9.68 14.28
N LEU A 63 -2.20 8.86 13.49
CA LEU A 63 -2.69 7.55 13.04
C LEU A 63 -2.89 6.59 14.23
N LEU A 64 -1.96 6.57 15.20
CA LEU A 64 -2.05 5.75 16.41
C LEU A 64 -3.27 6.07 17.28
N GLY A 65 -3.70 7.33 17.29
CA GLY A 65 -4.94 7.75 17.95
C GLY A 65 -6.22 7.32 17.24
N GLN A 66 -6.12 6.91 15.98
CA GLN A 66 -7.27 6.56 15.13
C GLN A 66 -7.33 5.09 14.73
N GLY A 67 -6.28 4.32 14.94
CA GLY A 67 -6.15 2.95 14.46
C GLY A 67 -6.07 1.91 15.58
N THR A 68 -6.09 0.64 15.19
CA THR A 68 -5.94 -0.51 16.08
C THR A 68 -4.53 -1.09 15.97
N ARG A 69 -3.79 -1.16 17.07
CA ARG A 69 -2.47 -1.79 17.14
C ARG A 69 -2.63 -3.30 17.21
N VAL A 70 -2.10 -4.01 16.23
CA VAL A 70 -2.09 -5.47 16.14
C VAL A 70 -0.68 -5.97 16.39
N ARG A 71 -0.42 -6.42 17.62
CA ARG A 71 0.89 -6.96 18.03
C ARG A 71 1.10 -8.39 17.57
N ARG A 72 0.03 -9.17 17.48
CA ARG A 72 0.04 -10.57 17.05
C ARG A 72 -0.93 -10.79 15.92
N TRP A 73 -0.57 -11.63 14.97
CA TRP A 73 -1.42 -12.07 13.88
C TRP A 73 -1.24 -13.57 13.66
N GLN A 74 -2.17 -14.23 12.95
CA GLN A 74 -2.18 -15.68 12.92
C GLN A 74 -2.64 -16.28 11.60
N TYR A 75 -2.22 -17.52 11.39
CA TYR A 75 -2.86 -18.46 10.47
C TYR A 75 -3.77 -19.39 11.25
N LEU A 76 -4.92 -19.72 10.63
CA LEU A 76 -5.94 -20.61 11.19
C LEU A 76 -6.39 -21.60 10.12
N ARG A 77 -6.89 -22.77 10.58
CA ARG A 77 -7.75 -23.65 9.78
C ARG A 77 -9.18 -23.48 10.25
N HIS A 78 -10.09 -23.22 9.31
CA HIS A 78 -11.51 -23.02 9.64
C HIS A 78 -12.09 -24.30 10.26
N GLY A 79 -12.84 -24.16 11.36
CA GLY A 79 -13.40 -25.31 12.08
C GLY A 79 -12.39 -26.12 12.94
N HIS A 80 -11.14 -25.71 13.02
CA HIS A 80 -10.11 -26.34 13.83
C HIS A 80 -9.52 -25.39 14.87
N ASP A 81 -9.05 -25.94 15.99
CA ASP A 81 -8.38 -25.16 17.05
C ASP A 81 -6.91 -24.85 16.72
N GLU A 82 -6.39 -25.43 15.64
CA GLU A 82 -5.00 -25.22 15.23
C GLU A 82 -4.76 -23.78 14.77
N ARG A 83 -3.76 -23.17 15.35
CA ARG A 83 -3.34 -21.82 15.03
C ARG A 83 -1.84 -21.65 15.07
N ILE A 84 -1.32 -20.83 14.17
CA ILE A 84 0.09 -20.44 14.14
C ILE A 84 0.15 -18.95 14.34
N VAL A 85 0.73 -18.50 15.46
CA VAL A 85 0.78 -17.10 15.88
C VAL A 85 2.16 -16.51 15.63
N PHE A 86 2.18 -15.32 15.05
CA PHE A 86 3.38 -14.50 14.88
C PHE A 86 3.27 -13.27 15.79
N ASP A 87 4.25 -13.11 16.70
CA ASP A 87 4.30 -12.02 17.68
C ASP A 87 5.40 -11.02 17.33
N LEU A 88 4.98 -9.81 16.99
CA LEU A 88 5.87 -8.72 16.60
C LEU A 88 6.79 -8.23 17.74
N ALA A 89 6.56 -8.67 18.98
CA ALA A 89 7.49 -8.43 20.07
C ALA A 89 8.90 -8.98 19.79
N ALA A 90 9.02 -10.03 18.94
CA ALA A 90 10.30 -10.62 18.55
C ALA A 90 11.22 -9.66 17.74
N ILE A 91 10.69 -8.54 17.26
CA ILE A 91 11.45 -7.49 16.51
C ILE A 91 11.42 -6.14 17.22
N ALA A 92 11.11 -6.09 18.51
CA ALA A 92 10.97 -4.84 19.26
C ALA A 92 12.29 -4.04 19.38
N ASP A 93 13.43 -4.67 19.20
CA ASP A 93 14.75 -4.05 19.15
C ASP A 93 15.11 -3.43 17.78
N SER A 94 14.31 -3.70 16.75
CA SER A 94 14.55 -3.27 15.36
C SER A 94 13.62 -2.16 14.90
N THR A 95 12.62 -1.76 15.70
CA THR A 95 11.61 -0.77 15.34
C THR A 95 11.02 -0.11 16.60
N GLY A 96 10.66 1.16 16.49
CA GLY A 96 9.86 1.85 17.51
C GLY A 96 8.39 1.38 17.56
N HIS A 97 7.95 0.63 16.54
CA HIS A 97 6.57 0.23 16.34
C HIS A 97 6.41 -1.28 16.12
N PRO A 98 6.67 -2.15 17.15
CA PRO A 98 6.60 -3.60 17.01
C PRO A 98 5.13 -4.09 16.95
N TYR A 99 4.36 -3.58 15.99
CA TYR A 99 2.96 -3.92 15.71
C TYR A 99 2.58 -3.48 14.30
N ARG A 100 1.55 -4.08 13.72
CA ARG A 100 0.86 -3.55 12.56
C ARG A 100 -0.21 -2.57 13.05
N LEU A 101 -0.31 -1.39 12.43
CA LEU A 101 -1.41 -0.48 12.70
C LEU A 101 -2.50 -0.70 11.66
N GLN A 102 -3.70 -1.05 12.11
CA GLN A 102 -4.87 -1.18 11.25
C GLN A 102 -5.66 0.13 11.31
N VAL A 103 -5.55 0.91 10.25
CA VAL A 103 -6.24 2.19 10.07
C VAL A 103 -6.40 2.45 8.56
N GLU A 104 -7.51 3.03 8.16
CA GLU A 104 -7.82 3.28 6.77
C GLU A 104 -6.81 4.27 6.13
N GLN A 105 -6.38 3.99 4.90
CA GLN A 105 -5.37 4.82 4.21
C GLN A 105 -5.77 6.29 4.07
N PHE A 106 -7.07 6.59 3.93
CA PHE A 106 -7.55 7.97 3.80
C PHE A 106 -7.28 8.81 5.05
N ARG A 107 -7.10 8.18 6.21
CA ARG A 107 -6.74 8.89 7.45
C ARG A 107 -5.32 9.43 7.39
N LEU A 108 -4.41 8.72 6.73
CA LEU A 108 -3.06 9.23 6.45
C LEU A 108 -3.14 10.46 5.54
N THR A 109 -3.85 10.34 4.41
CA THR A 109 -3.95 11.44 3.45
C THR A 109 -4.64 12.67 4.05
N SER A 110 -5.71 12.45 4.83
CA SER A 110 -6.41 13.52 5.57
C SER A 110 -5.52 14.17 6.62
N ALA A 111 -4.77 13.39 7.40
CA ALA A 111 -3.84 13.93 8.42
C ALA A 111 -2.75 14.80 7.79
N ILE A 112 -2.17 14.37 6.66
CA ILE A 112 -1.16 15.15 5.95
C ILE A 112 -1.76 16.44 5.39
N VAL A 113 -2.91 16.38 4.72
CA VAL A 113 -3.57 17.57 4.19
C VAL A 113 -3.94 18.54 5.30
N GLN A 114 -4.46 18.05 6.42
CA GLN A 114 -4.77 18.91 7.59
C GLN A 114 -3.53 19.61 8.14
N ARG A 115 -2.39 18.90 8.19
CA ARG A 115 -1.12 19.45 8.66
C ARG A 115 -0.56 20.54 7.72
N LEU A 116 -0.74 20.35 6.40
CA LEU A 116 -0.12 21.21 5.39
C LEU A 116 -1.03 22.33 4.88
N ARG A 117 -2.35 22.29 5.09
CA ARG A 117 -3.33 23.16 4.42
C ARG A 117 -3.04 24.67 4.55
N ASP A 118 -2.49 25.09 5.66
CA ASP A 118 -2.19 26.49 5.94
C ASP A 118 -0.69 26.84 5.75
N HIS A 119 0.10 25.85 5.27
CA HIS A 119 1.53 26.04 5.04
C HIS A 119 1.78 26.78 3.72
N PRO A 120 2.51 27.94 3.71
CA PRO A 120 2.68 28.75 2.50
C PRO A 120 3.42 28.06 1.36
N GLY A 121 4.17 27.00 1.65
CA GLY A 121 4.84 26.15 0.66
C GLY A 121 3.98 25.06 0.07
N PHE A 122 2.71 24.89 0.49
CA PHE A 122 1.85 23.79 0.04
C PHE A 122 0.62 24.30 -0.70
N ARG A 123 0.37 23.74 -1.88
CA ARG A 123 -0.84 24.02 -2.67
C ARG A 123 -1.45 22.70 -3.14
N LEU A 124 -2.70 22.45 -2.79
CA LEU A 124 -3.47 21.27 -3.26
C LEU A 124 -4.58 21.75 -4.21
N LEU A 125 -4.46 21.37 -5.49
CA LEU A 125 -5.46 21.64 -6.53
C LEU A 125 -6.34 20.41 -6.71
N ARG A 126 -7.56 20.47 -6.18
CA ARG A 126 -8.57 19.42 -6.33
C ARG A 126 -9.39 19.63 -7.59
N GLY A 127 -9.88 18.54 -8.20
CA GLY A 127 -10.56 18.57 -9.49
C GLY A 127 -9.60 18.91 -10.64
N ALA A 128 -8.28 18.93 -10.40
CA ALA A 128 -7.25 19.24 -11.38
C ALA A 128 -6.76 17.95 -12.05
N ARG A 129 -7.15 17.74 -13.29
CA ARG A 129 -6.83 16.56 -14.10
C ARG A 129 -5.68 16.85 -15.05
N LEU A 130 -4.56 16.17 -14.92
CA LEU A 130 -3.47 16.27 -15.90
C LEU A 130 -3.97 15.88 -17.29
N ALA A 131 -3.73 16.75 -18.28
CA ALA A 131 -4.15 16.58 -19.67
C ALA A 131 -2.98 16.55 -20.67
N GLY A 132 -1.84 17.12 -20.31
CA GLY A 132 -0.64 17.14 -21.15
C GLY A 132 0.62 17.27 -20.32
N LEU A 133 1.74 16.76 -20.86
CA LEU A 133 3.04 16.76 -20.20
C LEU A 133 4.14 16.75 -21.24
N GLU A 134 5.12 17.62 -21.07
CA GLU A 134 6.32 17.70 -21.91
C GLU A 134 7.55 17.89 -21.03
N GLY A 135 8.45 16.92 -21.05
CA GLY A 135 9.73 17.01 -20.37
C GLY A 135 10.71 17.92 -21.11
N GLY A 136 11.26 18.91 -20.41
CA GLY A 136 12.35 19.73 -20.90
C GLY A 136 13.66 19.46 -20.16
N ARG A 137 14.73 20.12 -20.56
CA ARG A 137 16.05 19.96 -19.92
C ARG A 137 16.04 20.49 -18.48
N ASP A 138 15.45 21.67 -18.25
CA ASP A 138 15.51 22.38 -16.98
C ASP A 138 14.17 22.44 -16.26
N THR A 139 13.06 22.24 -16.99
CA THR A 139 11.71 22.27 -16.47
C THR A 139 10.84 21.23 -17.16
N VAL A 140 9.76 20.85 -16.49
CA VAL A 140 8.67 20.03 -17.02
C VAL A 140 7.47 20.95 -17.24
N ARG A 141 7.02 21.09 -18.49
CA ARG A 141 5.78 21.79 -18.82
C ARG A 141 4.63 20.81 -18.73
N TYR A 142 3.51 21.25 -18.15
CA TYR A 142 2.33 20.42 -18.05
C TYR A 142 1.06 21.26 -18.20
N ARG A 143 0.00 20.60 -18.65
CA ARG A 143 -1.32 21.16 -18.81
C ARG A 143 -2.31 20.34 -18.00
N TYR A 144 -3.20 21.00 -17.28
CA TYR A 144 -4.27 20.35 -16.54
C TYR A 144 -5.59 21.05 -16.76
N GLU A 145 -6.67 20.32 -16.58
CA GLU A 145 -8.05 20.80 -16.64
C GLU A 145 -8.58 20.95 -15.22
N GLN A 146 -9.15 22.12 -14.93
CA GLN A 146 -9.81 22.40 -13.65
C GLN A 146 -10.97 23.37 -13.89
N HIS A 147 -12.14 23.05 -13.33
CA HIS A 147 -13.38 23.86 -13.49
C HIS A 147 -13.77 24.16 -14.95
N GLY A 148 -13.44 23.28 -15.88
CA GLY A 148 -13.70 23.45 -17.32
C GLY A 148 -12.66 24.29 -18.06
N GLU A 149 -11.66 24.81 -17.36
CA GLU A 149 -10.57 25.57 -17.94
C GLU A 149 -9.34 24.68 -18.16
N SER A 150 -8.60 24.96 -19.25
CA SER A 150 -7.31 24.33 -19.54
C SER A 150 -6.20 25.29 -19.12
N ILE A 151 -5.37 24.86 -18.17
CA ILE A 151 -4.33 25.68 -17.55
C ILE A 151 -2.97 25.06 -17.88
N GLU A 152 -2.05 25.89 -18.38
CA GLU A 152 -0.65 25.50 -18.59
C GLU A 152 0.21 26.01 -17.44
N ASP A 153 1.14 25.19 -16.99
CA ASP A 153 2.06 25.50 -15.90
C ASP A 153 3.38 24.72 -16.09
N GLN A 154 4.38 25.03 -15.28
CA GLN A 154 5.69 24.38 -15.32
C GLN A 154 6.27 24.16 -13.94
N ALA A 155 7.07 23.12 -13.80
CA ALA A 155 7.82 22.80 -12.58
C ALA A 155 9.25 22.40 -12.92
N GLN A 156 10.17 22.58 -11.97
CA GLN A 156 11.53 22.07 -12.11
C GLN A 156 11.57 20.54 -11.97
N TRP A 157 10.71 19.99 -11.13
CA TRP A 157 10.56 18.55 -10.94
C TRP A 157 9.10 18.17 -10.90
N LEU A 158 8.78 17.05 -11.55
CA LEU A 158 7.45 16.47 -11.50
C LEU A 158 7.52 15.08 -10.89
N ILE A 159 6.69 14.84 -9.87
CA ILE A 159 6.56 13.54 -9.21
C ILE A 159 5.23 12.92 -9.62
N ALA A 160 5.28 11.80 -10.33
CA ALA A 160 4.12 11.01 -10.71
C ALA A 160 3.77 10.04 -9.57
N ALA A 161 2.67 10.32 -8.87
CA ALA A 161 2.09 9.50 -7.80
C ALA A 161 0.60 9.23 -8.05
N ASP A 162 0.19 9.20 -9.32
CA ASP A 162 -1.19 9.16 -9.81
C ASP A 162 -1.76 7.73 -9.94
N GLY A 163 -1.10 6.77 -9.30
CA GLY A 163 -1.62 5.45 -9.07
C GLY A 163 -1.52 4.49 -10.26
N GLY A 164 -2.09 3.28 -10.10
CA GLY A 164 -1.93 2.18 -11.06
C GLY A 164 -2.43 2.47 -12.47
N ARG A 165 -3.36 3.41 -12.63
CA ARG A 165 -3.88 3.88 -13.93
C ARG A 165 -3.24 5.20 -14.37
N SER A 166 -1.98 5.42 -14.01
CA SER A 166 -1.23 6.67 -14.20
C SER A 166 -1.45 7.33 -15.55
N THR A 167 -1.87 8.60 -15.50
CA THR A 167 -2.00 9.47 -16.68
C THR A 167 -0.62 9.90 -17.18
N VAL A 168 0.33 10.13 -16.24
CA VAL A 168 1.71 10.49 -16.59
C VAL A 168 2.35 9.40 -17.46
N ARG A 169 2.25 8.12 -17.04
CA ARG A 169 2.75 6.99 -17.86
C ARG A 169 2.14 6.96 -19.26
N LYS A 170 0.81 7.16 -19.33
CA LYS A 170 0.06 7.12 -20.61
C LYS A 170 0.49 8.23 -21.56
N ILE A 171 0.62 9.47 -21.08
CA ILE A 171 1.05 10.61 -21.89
C ILE A 171 2.46 10.39 -22.43
N LEU A 172 3.35 9.81 -21.61
CA LEU A 172 4.74 9.53 -21.98
C LEU A 172 4.90 8.24 -22.80
N GLY A 173 3.83 7.49 -23.07
CA GLY A 173 3.87 6.23 -23.82
C GLY A 173 4.69 5.13 -23.15
N LEU A 174 4.83 5.16 -21.81
CA LEU A 174 5.68 4.20 -21.09
C LEU A 174 4.98 2.86 -20.93
N SER A 175 5.69 1.79 -21.27
CA SER A 175 5.27 0.41 -20.98
C SER A 175 5.19 0.16 -19.49
N PHE A 176 4.20 -0.63 -19.06
CA PHE A 176 4.02 -1.06 -17.69
C PHE A 176 4.01 -2.59 -17.66
N GLU A 177 5.20 -3.15 -17.75
CA GLU A 177 5.43 -4.58 -17.95
C GLU A 177 5.07 -5.38 -16.70
N GLY A 178 4.64 -6.63 -16.93
CA GLY A 178 4.31 -7.57 -15.87
C GLY A 178 3.13 -8.48 -16.22
N SER A 179 2.46 -8.99 -15.19
CA SER A 179 1.39 -9.95 -15.30
C SER A 179 0.11 -9.51 -14.58
N VAL A 180 -0.97 -10.13 -14.96
CA VAL A 180 -2.25 -10.07 -14.26
C VAL A 180 -2.45 -11.40 -13.55
N PHE A 181 -2.80 -11.38 -12.28
CA PHE A 181 -3.15 -12.61 -11.58
C PHE A 181 -4.50 -13.13 -12.11
N PRO A 182 -4.64 -14.46 -12.24
CA PRO A 182 -5.83 -15.05 -12.87
C PRO A 182 -7.13 -14.80 -12.10
N ARG A 183 -7.04 -14.61 -10.80
CA ARG A 183 -8.22 -14.43 -9.93
C ARG A 183 -8.30 -13.02 -9.37
N THR A 184 -9.53 -12.53 -9.24
CA THR A 184 -9.83 -11.29 -8.52
C THR A 184 -9.80 -11.51 -7.00
N SER A 185 -9.78 -10.44 -6.25
CA SER A 185 -9.98 -10.45 -4.80
C SER A 185 -11.20 -9.61 -4.47
N ILE A 186 -12.09 -10.16 -3.66
CA ILE A 186 -13.27 -9.48 -3.13
C ILE A 186 -13.01 -9.15 -1.67
N THR A 187 -13.33 -7.94 -1.28
CA THR A 187 -13.22 -7.48 0.11
C THR A 187 -14.53 -6.86 0.54
N LEU A 188 -15.09 -7.40 1.61
CA LEU A 188 -16.26 -6.89 2.29
C LEU A 188 -15.83 -6.14 3.53
N VAL A 189 -16.42 -5.00 3.78
CA VAL A 189 -16.31 -4.26 5.04
C VAL A 189 -17.60 -4.46 5.83
N LEU A 190 -17.48 -4.97 7.03
CA LEU A 190 -18.59 -5.49 7.81
C LEU A 190 -18.63 -4.81 9.19
N ASP A 191 -19.83 -4.40 9.57
CA ASP A 191 -20.17 -3.99 10.93
C ASP A 191 -20.69 -5.23 11.69
N HIS A 192 -19.74 -6.09 12.10
CA HIS A 192 -20.05 -7.33 12.81
C HIS A 192 -18.88 -7.76 13.71
N ARG A 193 -19.21 -8.30 14.87
CA ARG A 193 -18.23 -8.75 15.87
C ARG A 193 -17.89 -10.22 15.68
N PHE A 194 -17.00 -10.52 14.74
CA PHE A 194 -16.59 -11.90 14.44
C PHE A 194 -15.94 -12.65 15.61
N GLN A 195 -15.47 -11.95 16.65
CA GLN A 195 -14.99 -12.60 17.87
C GLN A 195 -16.10 -13.33 18.64
N ASP A 196 -17.36 -12.91 18.46
CA ASP A 196 -18.50 -13.56 19.08
C ASP A 196 -18.83 -14.90 18.39
N ASP A 197 -18.58 -14.99 17.07
CA ASP A 197 -18.77 -16.22 16.27
C ASP A 197 -17.56 -17.16 16.34
N ALA A 198 -16.35 -16.61 16.42
CA ALA A 198 -15.09 -17.36 16.46
C ALA A 198 -14.17 -16.82 17.57
N PRO A 199 -14.31 -17.31 18.80
CA PRO A 199 -13.45 -16.93 19.89
C PRO A 199 -11.97 -17.23 19.59
N GLY A 200 -11.10 -16.26 19.90
CA GLY A 200 -9.65 -16.39 19.66
C GLY A 200 -9.17 -15.76 18.34
N LEU A 201 -10.05 -15.09 17.56
CA LEU A 201 -9.60 -14.25 16.46
C LEU A 201 -8.74 -13.09 16.96
N LEU A 202 -7.60 -12.90 16.30
CA LEU A 202 -6.74 -11.74 16.49
C LEU A 202 -7.16 -10.59 15.55
N GLY A 203 -6.48 -9.46 15.62
CA GLY A 203 -6.75 -8.33 14.74
C GLY A 203 -6.44 -8.59 13.25
N VAL A 204 -5.61 -9.59 12.93
CA VAL A 204 -5.32 -10.05 11.57
C VAL A 204 -5.26 -11.57 11.57
N ASN A 205 -6.06 -12.19 10.70
CA ASN A 205 -6.19 -13.63 10.58
C ASN A 205 -6.19 -14.04 9.11
N TYR A 206 -5.35 -15.02 8.76
CA TYR A 206 -5.36 -15.69 7.48
C TYR A 206 -5.92 -17.10 7.71
N VAL A 207 -7.05 -17.41 7.09
CA VAL A 207 -7.81 -18.63 7.40
C VAL A 207 -7.90 -19.52 6.17
N TRP A 208 -7.50 -20.76 6.30
CA TRP A 208 -7.72 -21.79 5.29
C TRP A 208 -9.02 -22.53 5.58
N THR A 209 -9.84 -22.67 4.57
CA THR A 209 -11.00 -23.59 4.51
C THR A 209 -10.59 -24.83 3.72
N ASP A 210 -11.41 -25.84 3.68
CA ASP A 210 -11.13 -27.05 2.87
C ASP A 210 -10.95 -26.70 1.40
N ASP A 211 -11.78 -25.80 0.87
CA ASP A 211 -11.85 -25.45 -0.56
C ASP A 211 -11.09 -24.16 -0.93
N GLY A 212 -10.51 -23.44 0.04
CA GLY A 212 -9.90 -22.16 -0.28
C GLY A 212 -9.33 -21.41 0.92
N HIS A 213 -9.56 -20.12 0.93
CA HIS A 213 -9.07 -19.26 2.02
C HIS A 213 -9.89 -17.98 2.11
N TYR A 214 -9.85 -17.38 3.28
CA TYR A 214 -10.24 -15.99 3.49
C TYR A 214 -9.30 -15.30 4.47
N SER A 215 -9.36 -13.99 4.53
CA SER A 215 -8.70 -13.24 5.60
C SER A 215 -9.71 -12.37 6.35
N LEU A 216 -9.53 -12.29 7.66
CA LEU A 216 -10.30 -11.42 8.55
C LEU A 216 -9.35 -10.41 9.19
N MET A 217 -9.58 -9.13 8.94
CA MET A 217 -8.77 -8.05 9.49
C MET A 217 -9.66 -7.04 10.19
N ARG A 218 -9.40 -6.80 11.47
CA ARG A 218 -10.09 -5.77 12.25
C ARG A 218 -9.50 -4.41 11.95
N VAL A 219 -10.35 -3.48 11.53
CA VAL A 219 -10.00 -2.07 11.31
C VAL A 219 -10.93 -1.24 12.18
N ARG A 220 -10.46 -0.85 13.36
CA ARG A 220 -11.26 -0.18 14.39
C ARG A 220 -12.48 -1.04 14.81
N ASP A 221 -13.68 -0.55 14.56
CA ASP A 221 -14.95 -1.22 14.91
C ASP A 221 -15.48 -2.09 13.77
N LEU A 222 -14.84 -2.05 12.60
CA LEU A 222 -15.22 -2.79 11.41
C LEU A 222 -14.29 -3.98 11.18
N TRP A 223 -14.77 -4.94 10.42
CA TRP A 223 -13.98 -6.07 9.93
C TRP A 223 -13.95 -6.10 8.41
N ARG A 224 -12.78 -6.41 7.89
CA ARG A 224 -12.58 -6.71 6.47
C ARG A 224 -12.50 -8.22 6.30
N PHE A 225 -13.47 -8.76 5.57
CA PHE A 225 -13.46 -10.14 5.11
C PHE A 225 -13.04 -10.15 3.65
N SER A 226 -11.90 -10.76 3.35
CA SER A 226 -11.37 -10.79 1.99
C SER A 226 -11.20 -12.23 1.55
N PHE A 227 -11.66 -12.54 0.34
CA PHE A 227 -11.59 -13.86 -0.28
C PHE A 227 -11.38 -13.72 -1.79
N SER A 228 -11.18 -14.84 -2.45
CA SER A 228 -11.19 -14.92 -3.92
C SER A 228 -12.32 -15.82 -4.36
N PRO A 229 -13.03 -15.46 -5.44
CA PRO A 229 -14.00 -16.35 -6.07
C PRO A 229 -13.33 -17.67 -6.46
N GLU A 230 -14.10 -18.74 -6.52
CA GLU A 230 -13.67 -20.03 -7.07
C GLU A 230 -13.47 -19.93 -8.59
N ASP A 231 -12.73 -20.90 -9.18
CA ASP A 231 -12.38 -20.82 -10.60
C ASP A 231 -13.62 -20.90 -11.52
N GLU A 232 -14.70 -21.56 -11.07
CA GLU A 232 -15.94 -21.73 -11.81
C GLU A 232 -16.94 -20.60 -11.57
N GLU A 233 -16.73 -19.74 -10.57
CA GLU A 233 -17.60 -18.60 -10.30
C GLU A 233 -17.43 -17.52 -11.37
N ASN A 234 -18.54 -17.05 -11.95
CA ASN A 234 -18.55 -15.87 -12.80
C ASN A 234 -18.05 -14.66 -11.97
N PRO A 235 -16.92 -14.03 -12.33
CA PRO A 235 -16.38 -12.92 -11.55
C PRO A 235 -17.34 -11.74 -11.39
N VAL A 236 -18.31 -11.58 -12.30
CA VAL A 236 -19.32 -10.51 -12.24
C VAL A 236 -20.39 -10.85 -11.20
N GLU A 237 -20.86 -12.09 -11.17
CA GLU A 237 -21.86 -12.56 -10.22
C GLU A 237 -21.30 -12.64 -8.79
N ALA A 238 -20.04 -13.06 -8.64
CA ALA A 238 -19.35 -13.09 -7.35
C ALA A 238 -19.19 -11.69 -6.70
N GLN A 239 -19.41 -10.60 -7.46
CA GLN A 239 -19.37 -9.21 -6.99
C GLN A 239 -20.73 -8.71 -6.52
N ASP A 240 -21.79 -9.52 -6.63
CA ASP A 240 -23.12 -9.14 -6.16
C ASP A 240 -23.22 -9.23 -4.63
N ALA A 241 -24.00 -8.34 -4.05
CA ALA A 241 -24.28 -8.32 -2.62
C ALA A 241 -24.94 -9.63 -2.13
N LYS A 242 -25.75 -10.29 -2.96
CA LYS A 242 -26.39 -11.58 -2.67
C LYS A 242 -25.34 -12.69 -2.57
N ALA A 243 -24.39 -12.76 -3.53
CA ALA A 243 -23.30 -13.72 -3.52
C ALA A 243 -22.39 -13.51 -2.30
N ALA A 244 -22.09 -12.24 -1.95
CA ALA A 244 -21.33 -11.87 -0.76
C ALA A 244 -22.03 -12.34 0.53
N GLN A 245 -23.35 -12.17 0.65
CA GLN A 245 -24.13 -12.67 1.77
C GLN A 245 -24.09 -14.20 1.85
N ALA A 246 -24.29 -14.89 0.73
CA ALA A 246 -24.24 -16.35 0.69
C ALA A 246 -22.89 -16.89 1.16
N ARG A 247 -21.79 -16.27 0.72
CA ARG A 247 -20.43 -16.65 1.12
C ARG A 247 -20.19 -16.43 2.62
N LEU A 248 -20.64 -15.30 3.16
CA LEU A 248 -20.53 -15.03 4.59
C LEU A 248 -21.35 -16.02 5.41
N GLN A 249 -22.56 -16.35 4.99
CA GLN A 249 -23.43 -17.32 5.64
C GLN A 249 -22.85 -18.74 5.59
N ALA A 250 -22.16 -19.12 4.51
CA ALA A 250 -21.49 -20.41 4.39
C ALA A 250 -20.31 -20.56 5.38
N VAL A 251 -19.56 -19.45 5.64
CA VAL A 251 -18.41 -19.45 6.53
C VAL A 251 -18.83 -19.21 7.99
N PHE A 252 -19.74 -18.27 8.24
CA PHE A 252 -20.24 -17.92 9.55
C PHE A 252 -21.79 -17.88 9.51
N PRO A 253 -22.47 -19.04 9.70
CA PRO A 253 -23.92 -19.13 9.66
C PRO A 253 -24.58 -18.28 10.75
N ARG A 254 -25.66 -17.56 10.38
CA ARG A 254 -26.47 -16.78 11.34
C ARG A 254 -27.88 -16.55 10.79
N ASP A 255 -28.83 -16.28 11.67
CA ASP A 255 -30.24 -16.08 11.32
C ASP A 255 -30.55 -14.75 10.61
N ARG A 256 -29.61 -13.78 10.69
CA ARG A 256 -29.81 -12.45 10.12
C ARG A 256 -28.76 -12.16 9.05
N PRO A 257 -29.10 -11.38 8.00
CA PRO A 257 -28.12 -10.93 7.01
C PRO A 257 -27.02 -10.09 7.65
N TYR A 258 -25.83 -10.18 7.06
CA TYR A 258 -24.70 -9.31 7.43
C TYR A 258 -24.90 -7.89 6.93
N ARG A 259 -24.55 -6.90 7.76
CA ARG A 259 -24.51 -5.52 7.34
C ARG A 259 -23.18 -5.24 6.64
N ILE A 260 -23.23 -5.25 5.30
CA ILE A 260 -22.07 -4.96 4.45
C ILE A 260 -22.03 -3.45 4.25
N ALA A 261 -21.01 -2.78 4.81
CA ALA A 261 -20.81 -1.35 4.66
C ALA A 261 -20.17 -1.00 3.31
N GLN A 262 -19.26 -1.85 2.81
CA GLN A 262 -18.63 -1.71 1.50
C GLN A 262 -18.36 -3.08 0.90
N LEU A 263 -18.47 -3.17 -0.42
CA LEU A 263 -18.05 -4.30 -1.24
C LEU A 263 -17.08 -3.76 -2.30
N ASN A 264 -15.87 -4.28 -2.31
CA ASN A 264 -14.85 -3.90 -3.27
C ASN A 264 -14.30 -5.15 -3.96
N HIS A 265 -14.03 -5.03 -5.25
CA HIS A 265 -13.34 -6.06 -6.02
C HIS A 265 -12.10 -5.49 -6.69
N TYR A 266 -11.08 -6.32 -6.82
CA TYR A 266 -9.79 -5.91 -7.37
C TYR A 266 -9.28 -6.95 -8.35
N THR A 267 -8.99 -6.54 -9.58
CA THR A 267 -8.09 -7.29 -10.45
C THR A 267 -6.67 -7.09 -9.95
N LEU A 268 -5.98 -8.19 -9.71
CA LEU A 268 -4.64 -8.15 -9.13
C LEU A 268 -3.60 -8.09 -10.23
N HIS A 269 -2.70 -7.12 -10.13
CA HIS A 269 -1.61 -6.93 -11.08
C HIS A 269 -0.25 -7.03 -10.37
N GLN A 270 0.73 -7.53 -11.08
CA GLN A 270 2.14 -7.44 -10.74
C GLN A 270 2.85 -6.78 -11.90
N ARG A 271 3.21 -5.53 -11.76
CA ARG A 271 3.80 -4.71 -12.83
C ARG A 271 4.89 -3.82 -12.28
N CYS A 272 5.86 -3.46 -13.13
CA CYS A 272 6.92 -2.54 -12.76
C CYS A 272 7.37 -1.74 -13.97
N LEU A 273 7.62 -0.44 -13.79
CA LEU A 273 8.29 0.38 -14.80
C LEU A 273 9.74 -0.07 -14.98
N GLU A 274 10.26 0.08 -16.18
CA GLU A 274 11.67 -0.14 -16.46
C GLU A 274 12.55 0.85 -15.71
N ARG A 275 12.07 2.09 -15.54
CA ARG A 275 12.75 3.17 -14.81
C ARG A 275 11.76 3.96 -13.97
N PHE A 276 12.18 4.35 -12.76
CA PHE A 276 11.41 5.25 -11.89
C PHE A 276 11.80 6.71 -12.08
N ARG A 277 12.80 6.98 -12.92
CA ARG A 277 13.24 8.31 -13.32
C ARG A 277 13.28 8.45 -14.84
N LEU A 278 12.69 9.53 -15.36
CA LEU A 278 12.81 9.96 -16.75
C LEU A 278 13.12 11.46 -16.78
N GLY A 279 14.41 11.79 -16.85
CA GLY A 279 14.85 13.19 -16.72
C GLY A 279 14.43 13.80 -15.39
N ARG A 280 13.58 14.82 -15.45
CA ARG A 280 13.02 15.53 -14.27
C ARG A 280 11.64 15.02 -13.84
N ILE A 281 11.21 13.89 -14.38
CA ILE A 281 9.98 13.20 -14.00
C ILE A 281 10.35 11.97 -13.18
N LEU A 282 9.79 11.87 -11.96
CA LEU A 282 10.06 10.81 -10.99
C LEU A 282 8.75 10.07 -10.70
N PHE A 283 8.77 8.74 -10.68
CA PHE A 283 7.60 7.89 -10.41
C PHE A 283 7.72 7.26 -9.03
N CYS A 284 6.62 7.22 -8.26
CA CYS A 284 6.57 6.53 -6.97
C CYS A 284 5.20 5.90 -6.69
N GLY A 285 5.18 4.87 -5.85
CA GLY A 285 3.99 4.10 -5.52
C GLY A 285 3.41 3.37 -6.72
N ASP A 286 2.08 3.25 -6.76
CA ASP A 286 1.38 2.49 -7.81
C ASP A 286 1.58 3.04 -9.24
N SER A 287 2.07 4.25 -9.39
CA SER A 287 2.48 4.79 -10.70
C SER A 287 3.76 4.13 -11.22
N ALA A 288 4.63 3.67 -10.33
CA ALA A 288 5.91 3.03 -10.62
C ALA A 288 5.82 1.49 -10.63
N HIS A 289 5.12 0.91 -9.67
CA HIS A 289 4.98 -0.56 -9.57
C HIS A 289 3.69 -0.98 -8.88
N LEU A 290 3.19 -2.16 -9.24
CA LEU A 290 2.04 -2.83 -8.64
C LEU A 290 2.42 -4.21 -8.15
N ASN A 291 1.80 -4.65 -7.08
CA ASN A 291 1.95 -5.99 -6.50
C ASN A 291 0.62 -6.53 -5.98
N SER A 292 0.57 -7.83 -5.73
CA SER A 292 -0.58 -8.45 -5.04
C SER A 292 -0.82 -7.79 -3.67
N PRO A 293 -2.08 -7.60 -3.24
CA PRO A 293 -2.39 -7.06 -1.92
C PRO A 293 -2.04 -8.01 -0.77
N ALA A 294 -1.67 -9.26 -1.05
CA ALA A 294 -1.33 -10.27 -0.04
C ALA A 294 -0.12 -9.84 0.80
N GLY A 295 -0.37 -9.57 2.08
CA GLY A 295 0.61 -9.05 3.02
C GLY A 295 0.54 -7.54 3.26
N GLY A 296 -0.31 -6.79 2.54
CA GLY A 296 -0.52 -5.36 2.77
C GLY A 296 0.68 -4.48 2.39
N MET A 297 1.45 -4.83 1.36
CA MET A 297 2.73 -4.18 1.07
C MET A 297 2.64 -2.98 0.13
N GLY A 298 1.62 -2.88 -0.74
CA GLY A 298 1.56 -1.87 -1.82
C GLY A 298 1.64 -0.43 -1.31
N MET A 299 0.69 0.00 -0.48
CA MET A 299 0.69 1.34 0.12
C MET A 299 1.99 1.62 0.88
N ASN A 300 2.44 0.65 1.68
CA ASN A 300 3.66 0.78 2.48
C ASN A 300 4.89 0.98 1.58
N SER A 301 5.02 0.19 0.52
CA SER A 301 6.11 0.36 -0.46
C SER A 301 6.07 1.73 -1.14
N GLY A 302 4.87 2.21 -1.51
CA GLY A 302 4.72 3.56 -2.09
C GLY A 302 5.15 4.68 -1.13
N ILE A 303 4.92 4.53 0.18
CA ILE A 303 5.42 5.47 1.20
C ILE A 303 6.95 5.37 1.32
N HIS A 304 7.51 4.15 1.23
CA HIS A 304 8.97 3.96 1.22
C HIS A 304 9.60 4.55 -0.05
N ASP A 305 8.93 4.45 -1.22
CA ASP A 305 9.38 5.12 -2.44
C ASP A 305 9.44 6.63 -2.24
N ALA A 306 8.40 7.22 -1.65
CA ALA A 306 8.34 8.65 -1.36
C ALA A 306 9.48 9.10 -0.44
N ALA A 307 9.78 8.33 0.60
CA ALA A 307 10.89 8.62 1.52
C ALA A 307 12.25 8.57 0.80
N CYS A 308 12.51 7.51 0.05
CA CYS A 308 13.75 7.36 -0.70
C CYS A 308 13.88 8.43 -1.80
N LEU A 309 12.79 8.76 -2.52
CA LEU A 309 12.76 9.82 -3.51
C LEU A 309 13.17 11.16 -2.90
N VAL A 310 12.53 11.55 -1.80
CA VAL A 310 12.80 12.81 -1.13
C VAL A 310 14.23 12.85 -0.57
N GLU A 311 14.71 11.75 0.04
CA GLU A 311 16.10 11.61 0.52
C GLU A 311 17.13 11.93 -0.58
N HIS A 312 16.86 11.47 -1.82
CA HIS A 312 17.77 11.68 -2.95
C HIS A 312 17.51 13.00 -3.70
N LEU A 313 16.30 13.54 -3.66
CA LEU A 313 15.96 14.79 -4.32
C LEU A 313 16.47 16.02 -3.54
N LEU A 314 16.42 16.00 -2.21
CA LEU A 314 16.85 17.14 -1.38
C LEU A 314 18.30 17.60 -1.61
N PRO A 315 19.31 16.70 -1.71
CA PRO A 315 20.67 17.12 -2.04
C PRO A 315 20.78 17.77 -3.42
N VAL A 316 19.98 17.32 -4.40
CA VAL A 316 19.94 17.92 -5.76
C VAL A 316 19.33 19.32 -5.71
N LEU A 317 18.22 19.50 -5.01
CA LEU A 317 17.57 20.80 -4.81
C LEU A 317 18.47 21.79 -4.06
N ALA A 318 19.28 21.31 -3.14
CA ALA A 318 20.25 22.11 -2.41
C ALA A 318 21.56 22.41 -3.20
N GLY A 319 21.69 21.93 -4.44
CA GLY A 319 22.91 22.03 -5.24
C GLY A 319 24.12 21.27 -4.67
N LYS A 320 23.89 20.36 -3.71
CA LYS A 320 24.94 19.53 -3.08
C LYS A 320 25.23 18.24 -3.85
N ALA A 321 24.35 17.86 -4.78
CA ALA A 321 24.53 16.73 -5.66
C ALA A 321 24.03 17.07 -7.07
N GLY A 322 24.64 16.44 -8.08
CA GLY A 322 24.13 16.52 -9.45
C GLY A 322 22.88 15.65 -9.64
N GLU A 323 22.13 15.89 -10.73
CA GLU A 323 20.89 15.16 -11.02
C GLU A 323 21.08 13.63 -11.13
N GLY A 324 22.25 13.14 -11.51
CA GLY A 324 22.60 11.71 -11.52
C GLY A 324 22.48 11.04 -10.13
N HIS A 325 22.44 11.82 -9.05
CA HIS A 325 22.16 11.28 -7.71
C HIS A 325 20.78 10.62 -7.61
N LEU A 326 19.84 11.06 -8.42
CA LEU A 326 18.48 10.47 -8.48
C LEU A 326 18.45 9.10 -9.19
N ASP A 327 19.49 8.73 -9.93
CA ASP A 327 19.59 7.39 -10.52
C ASP A 327 19.76 6.32 -9.42
N ARG A 328 20.27 6.71 -8.24
CA ARG A 328 20.31 5.84 -7.05
C ARG A 328 18.91 5.57 -6.50
N TYR A 329 18.03 6.57 -6.47
CA TYR A 329 16.61 6.38 -6.14
C TYR A 329 15.98 5.34 -7.08
N ASP A 330 16.16 5.51 -8.39
CA ASP A 330 15.63 4.60 -9.41
C ASP A 330 16.13 3.16 -9.17
N ARG A 331 17.43 2.95 -9.07
CA ARG A 331 18.00 1.61 -8.83
C ARG A 331 17.50 0.99 -7.53
N ARG A 332 17.58 1.73 -6.42
CA ARG A 332 17.17 1.26 -5.09
C ARG A 332 15.73 0.81 -5.07
N ARG A 333 14.82 1.71 -5.44
CA ARG A 333 13.39 1.43 -5.30
C ARG A 333 12.89 0.41 -6.30
N ARG A 334 13.42 0.43 -7.51
CA ARG A 334 13.07 -0.59 -8.50
C ARG A 334 13.56 -1.98 -8.09
N THR A 335 14.78 -2.12 -7.61
CA THR A 335 15.30 -3.40 -7.10
C THR A 335 14.46 -3.90 -5.94
N ILE A 336 14.15 -3.06 -4.96
CA ILE A 336 13.29 -3.44 -3.82
C ILE A 336 11.88 -3.82 -4.29
N ALA A 337 11.31 -3.09 -5.25
CA ALA A 337 9.98 -3.40 -5.79
C ALA A 337 9.93 -4.81 -6.41
N LEU A 338 10.94 -5.19 -7.18
CA LEU A 338 11.02 -6.49 -7.86
C LEU A 338 11.42 -7.62 -6.91
N ASP A 339 12.55 -7.47 -6.22
CA ASP A 339 13.21 -8.56 -5.48
C ASP A 339 12.57 -8.81 -4.11
N GLU A 340 11.94 -7.80 -3.52
CA GLU A 340 11.36 -7.93 -2.19
C GLU A 340 9.83 -7.84 -2.24
N VAL A 341 9.27 -6.71 -2.64
CA VAL A 341 7.83 -6.45 -2.54
C VAL A 341 7.03 -7.42 -3.42
N GLN A 342 7.37 -7.52 -4.69
CA GLN A 342 6.66 -8.42 -5.62
C GLN A 342 6.92 -9.90 -5.27
N ARG A 343 8.15 -10.28 -4.92
CA ARG A 343 8.49 -11.65 -4.52
C ARG A 343 7.72 -12.08 -3.26
N LEU A 344 7.72 -11.25 -2.22
CA LEU A 344 7.02 -11.56 -0.97
C LEU A 344 5.50 -11.58 -1.15
N SER A 345 4.93 -10.62 -1.86
CA SER A 345 3.49 -10.56 -2.12
C SER A 345 3.02 -11.72 -3.00
N ALA A 346 3.79 -12.12 -4.01
CA ALA A 346 3.50 -13.29 -4.83
C ALA A 346 3.63 -14.60 -4.05
N ARG A 347 4.63 -14.74 -3.16
CA ARG A 347 4.74 -15.88 -2.24
C ARG A 347 3.53 -15.99 -1.32
N ASN A 348 3.11 -14.87 -0.71
CA ASN A 348 1.91 -14.83 0.14
C ASN A 348 0.64 -15.16 -0.65
N TYR A 349 0.51 -14.64 -1.87
CA TYR A 349 -0.60 -14.94 -2.77
C TYR A 349 -0.69 -16.45 -3.05
N ARG A 350 0.41 -17.10 -3.45
CA ARG A 350 0.44 -18.55 -3.71
C ARG A 350 0.14 -19.35 -2.45
N ARG A 351 0.75 -19.00 -1.31
CA ARG A 351 0.53 -19.66 -0.02
C ARG A 351 -0.94 -19.65 0.40
N HIS A 352 -1.60 -18.52 0.29
CA HIS A 352 -3.00 -18.40 0.68
C HIS A 352 -3.93 -19.18 -0.23
N ARG A 353 -3.56 -19.37 -1.50
CA ARG A 353 -4.40 -19.99 -2.53
C ARG A 353 -4.03 -21.43 -2.86
N GLU A 354 -3.11 -22.01 -2.14
CA GLU A 354 -2.80 -23.43 -2.32
C GLU A 354 -4.02 -24.26 -1.92
N THR A 355 -4.46 -25.16 -2.81
CA THR A 355 -5.60 -26.06 -2.60
C THR A 355 -5.19 -27.51 -2.50
N ASP A 356 -4.00 -27.87 -3.00
CA ASP A 356 -3.48 -29.23 -2.89
C ASP A 356 -3.23 -29.60 -1.43
N PRO A 357 -3.84 -30.69 -0.88
CA PRO A 357 -3.77 -31.03 0.54
C PRO A 357 -2.34 -31.34 1.03
N GLU A 358 -1.51 -31.98 0.20
CA GLU A 358 -0.15 -32.35 0.56
C GLU A 358 0.72 -31.08 0.66
N ARG A 359 0.63 -30.20 -0.35
CA ARG A 359 1.34 -28.90 -0.34
C ARG A 359 0.89 -28.02 0.81
N ARG A 360 -0.41 -27.98 1.10
CA ARG A 360 -0.96 -27.25 2.26
C ARG A 360 -0.38 -27.78 3.56
N SER A 361 -0.28 -29.10 3.71
CA SER A 361 0.33 -29.71 4.89
C SER A 361 1.80 -29.31 5.05
N VAL A 362 2.57 -29.33 3.97
CA VAL A 362 3.98 -28.89 3.97
C VAL A 362 4.10 -27.41 4.34
N ILE A 363 3.26 -26.54 3.75
CA ILE A 363 3.28 -25.11 4.07
C ILE A 363 2.89 -24.84 5.52
N TRP A 364 1.90 -25.59 6.04
CA TRP A 364 1.47 -25.46 7.43
C TRP A 364 2.59 -25.86 8.40
N ALA A 365 3.23 -27.00 8.16
CA ALA A 365 4.35 -27.48 8.94
C ALA A 365 5.54 -26.48 8.93
N ASP A 366 5.86 -25.90 7.76
CA ASP A 366 6.91 -24.87 7.65
C ASP A 366 6.57 -23.59 8.41
N LEU A 367 5.32 -23.12 8.35
CA LEU A 367 4.86 -21.98 9.12
C LEU A 367 4.89 -22.25 10.63
N ALA A 368 4.46 -23.44 11.06
CA ALA A 368 4.49 -23.85 12.46
C ALA A 368 5.93 -23.92 13.00
N ALA A 369 6.83 -24.55 12.23
CA ALA A 369 8.25 -24.60 12.57
C ALA A 369 8.89 -23.20 12.59
N THR A 370 8.51 -22.32 11.66
CA THR A 370 8.96 -20.92 11.63
C THR A 370 8.49 -20.15 12.87
N ALA A 371 7.24 -20.34 13.28
CA ALA A 371 6.71 -19.65 14.46
C ALA A 371 7.29 -20.18 15.78
N ALA A 372 7.68 -21.46 15.83
CA ALA A 372 8.26 -22.10 17.02
C ALA A 372 9.76 -21.80 17.20
N ASP A 373 10.50 -21.58 16.12
CA ASP A 373 11.93 -21.26 16.15
C ASP A 373 12.15 -19.75 16.29
N ARG A 374 12.91 -19.35 17.31
CA ARG A 374 13.13 -17.93 17.64
C ARG A 374 13.79 -17.13 16.51
N GLU A 375 14.78 -17.69 15.86
CA GLU A 375 15.55 -17.01 14.81
C GLU A 375 14.72 -16.92 13.51
N ARG A 376 14.12 -18.03 13.08
CA ARG A 376 13.23 -18.07 11.91
C ARG A 376 12.01 -17.17 12.09
N HIS A 377 11.41 -17.13 13.30
CA HIS A 377 10.30 -16.26 13.64
C HIS A 377 10.69 -14.78 13.45
N ARG A 378 11.84 -14.39 14.04
CA ARG A 378 12.36 -13.05 13.93
C ARG A 378 12.63 -12.67 12.47
N ASP A 379 13.32 -13.51 11.72
CA ASP A 379 13.62 -13.28 10.30
C ASP A 379 12.37 -13.12 9.46
N PHE A 380 11.39 -13.98 9.67
CA PHE A 380 10.09 -13.89 8.99
C PHE A 380 9.36 -12.56 9.30
N LEU A 381 9.45 -12.09 10.54
CA LEU A 381 8.85 -10.83 10.95
C LEU A 381 9.60 -9.61 10.41
N LEU A 382 10.93 -9.62 10.35
CA LEU A 382 11.72 -8.57 9.71
C LEU A 382 11.34 -8.40 8.23
N ASP A 383 11.18 -9.52 7.50
CA ASP A 383 10.73 -9.52 6.11
C ASP A 383 9.29 -8.99 5.99
N SER A 384 8.35 -9.58 6.72
CA SER A 384 6.92 -9.25 6.62
C SER A 384 6.57 -7.87 7.19
N SER A 385 7.46 -7.24 7.94
CA SER A 385 7.36 -5.86 8.46
C SER A 385 8.08 -4.83 7.60
N MET A 386 8.68 -5.25 6.47
CA MET A 386 9.44 -4.43 5.54
C MET A 386 10.69 -3.76 6.14
N LEU A 387 11.15 -4.22 7.30
CA LEU A 387 12.38 -3.72 7.95
C LEU A 387 13.62 -4.17 7.17
N ARG A 388 13.67 -5.44 6.76
CA ARG A 388 14.79 -5.97 5.97
C ARG A 388 14.89 -5.30 4.61
N SER A 389 13.78 -5.05 3.93
CA SER A 389 13.78 -4.33 2.65
C SER A 389 14.33 -2.90 2.78
N ARG A 390 14.08 -2.23 3.93
CA ARG A 390 14.66 -0.92 4.24
C ARG A 390 16.17 -0.98 4.50
N GLN A 391 16.66 -2.02 5.14
CA GLN A 391 18.11 -2.26 5.32
C GLN A 391 18.76 -2.49 3.96
N ARG A 392 18.24 -3.44 3.17
CA ARG A 392 18.76 -3.78 1.84
C ARG A 392 18.74 -2.59 0.87
N GLU A 393 17.72 -1.74 0.94
CA GLU A 393 17.65 -0.53 0.12
C GLU A 393 18.90 0.35 0.31
N ARG A 394 19.41 0.48 1.53
CA ARG A 394 20.58 1.30 1.84
C ARG A 394 21.90 0.70 1.32
N GLU A 395 21.94 -0.60 1.11
CA GLU A 395 23.09 -1.34 0.60
C GLU A 395 23.20 -1.27 -0.94
N ILE A 396 22.13 -0.88 -1.63
CA ILE A 396 22.12 -0.72 -3.10
C ILE A 396 22.71 0.64 -3.46
N ASP A 397 23.76 0.65 -4.28
CA ASP A 397 24.42 1.85 -4.80
C ASP A 397 23.69 2.52 -5.97
#